data_acccdb1e081a720ae8702c4c51425aa6
#
_entry.id   acccdb1e081a720ae8702c4c51425aa6
#
_cell.length_a   1.000
_cell.length_b   1.000
_cell.length_c   1.000
_cell.angle_alpha   90.00
_cell.angle_beta   90.00
_cell.angle_gamma   90.00
#
_symmetry.space_group_name_H-M   'P 1'
#
loop_
_entity.id
_entity.type
_entity.pdbx_description
1 polymer ?
#
loop_
_entity_poly.entity_id
_entity_poly.type
_entity_poly.pdbx_seq_one_letter_code
_entity_poly.pdbx_strand_id
1 'polypeptide(L)'
;IVSGLESNLRYLYGPMALARNNGIYVLPQWKMEFNTTDGDYFHTVMQTARDFDLPASRLYYWSNGMVLPYNSEKVMLCSAPIIASDGTVMGVCGFEVSEMLFKLSNMPDNSVYDYLFYVLSPLRENDLMVSGALLAGSNAAYPSSLTDGSLTIYPDDRAFSCYRQSSFDSYSGLHQEVTLYPEDSAYRDERWSCAVMMPESVLLEKISARTSTLLLGLALLMGLDIVLSAFISRRY
;
A
#
# COMPACT_ATOMS: atom_id res chain seq x y z
N ILE A 1 9.48 4.14 -20.52
CA ILE A 1 9.21 3.71 -21.92
C ILE A 1 9.81 2.34 -22.08
N VAL A 2 8.98 1.36 -22.35
CA VAL A 2 9.43 0.00 -22.68
C VAL A 2 9.29 -0.16 -24.17
N SER A 3 10.39 -0.37 -24.86
CA SER A 3 10.38 -0.70 -26.28
C SER A 3 10.74 -2.19 -26.45
N GLY A 4 9.89 -2.92 -27.12
CA GLY A 4 10.13 -4.30 -27.44
C GLY A 4 10.05 -4.50 -28.93
N LEU A 5 11.14 -4.25 -29.60
CA LEU A 5 11.33 -4.68 -30.96
C LEU A 5 12.28 -5.87 -30.94
N GLU A 6 11.70 -7.02 -31.17
CA GLU A 6 12.39 -8.31 -31.25
C GLU A 6 13.10 -8.71 -29.94
N SER A 7 14.18 -9.39 -29.94
CA SER A 7 14.77 -10.09 -28.79
C SER A 7 15.30 -9.23 -27.61
N ASN A 8 15.20 -7.90 -27.68
CA ASN A 8 15.76 -6.99 -26.65
C ASN A 8 14.70 -6.04 -26.11
N LEU A 9 13.92 -6.48 -25.12
CA LEU A 9 13.07 -5.60 -24.34
C LEU A 9 13.92 -4.70 -23.46
N ARG A 10 13.76 -3.37 -23.61
CA ARG A 10 14.46 -2.37 -22.81
C ARG A 10 13.46 -1.52 -22.05
N TYR A 11 13.67 -1.43 -20.76
CA TYR A 11 12.98 -0.51 -19.91
C TYR A 11 13.80 0.78 -19.81
N LEU A 12 13.23 1.88 -20.29
CA LEU A 12 13.80 3.22 -20.16
C LEU A 12 13.08 3.93 -19.02
N TYR A 13 13.79 4.22 -18.00
CA TYR A 13 13.29 4.65 -16.72
C TYR A 13 13.51 6.15 -16.51
N GLY A 14 12.48 6.81 -16.01
CA GLY A 14 12.52 8.18 -15.55
C GLY A 14 12.87 9.24 -16.62
N PRO A 15 13.57 10.28 -16.21
CA PRO A 15 13.86 11.45 -17.05
C PRO A 15 14.82 11.18 -18.20
N MET A 16 15.32 9.96 -18.36
CA MET A 16 16.30 9.66 -19.40
C MET A 16 15.79 9.92 -20.82
N ALA A 17 14.52 9.61 -21.08
CA ALA A 17 13.91 9.91 -22.38
C ALA A 17 13.85 11.42 -22.61
N LEU A 18 13.50 12.20 -21.59
CA LEU A 18 13.51 13.66 -21.64
C LEU A 18 14.93 14.22 -21.69
N ALA A 19 15.85 13.64 -20.93
CA ALA A 19 17.24 14.05 -20.90
C ALA A 19 17.93 13.85 -22.28
N ARG A 20 17.72 12.70 -22.93
CA ARG A 20 18.24 12.44 -24.29
C ARG A 20 17.69 13.42 -25.30
N ASN A 21 16.40 13.73 -25.26
CA ASN A 21 15.79 14.67 -26.20
C ASN A 21 16.27 16.11 -26.01
N ASN A 22 16.61 16.51 -24.79
CA ASN A 22 16.99 17.88 -24.46
C ASN A 22 18.51 18.05 -24.26
N GLY A 23 19.31 17.03 -24.54
CA GLY A 23 20.77 17.07 -24.39
C GLY A 23 21.25 17.23 -22.94
N ILE A 24 20.43 16.87 -21.97
CA ILE A 24 20.76 16.95 -20.56
C ILE A 24 21.65 15.76 -20.18
N TYR A 25 22.77 16.03 -19.54
CA TYR A 25 23.66 14.98 -19.03
C TYR A 25 23.06 14.33 -17.77
N VAL A 26 22.83 13.04 -17.84
CA VAL A 26 22.38 12.23 -16.70
C VAL A 26 23.59 11.67 -15.99
N LEU A 27 23.57 11.67 -14.65
CA LEU A 27 24.66 11.11 -13.85
C LEU A 27 24.89 9.63 -14.20
N PRO A 28 26.15 9.20 -14.46
CA PRO A 28 26.45 7.84 -14.93
C PRO A 28 26.07 6.73 -13.95
N GLN A 29 25.97 7.05 -12.66
CA GLN A 29 25.56 6.12 -11.61
C GLN A 29 24.07 5.76 -11.66
N TRP A 30 23.28 6.53 -12.37
CA TRP A 30 21.86 6.23 -12.56
C TRP A 30 21.68 5.27 -13.73
N LYS A 31 21.55 4.00 -13.43
CA LYS A 31 21.21 3.00 -14.42
C LYS A 31 19.73 3.11 -14.78
N MET A 32 19.43 3.87 -15.81
CA MET A 32 18.07 4.18 -16.25
C MET A 32 17.62 3.32 -17.45
N GLU A 33 18.39 2.30 -17.77
CA GLU A 33 18.14 1.38 -18.87
C GLU A 33 18.52 -0.03 -18.47
N PHE A 34 17.61 -0.97 -18.62
CA PHE A 34 17.86 -2.39 -18.38
C PHE A 34 16.98 -3.25 -19.29
N ASN A 35 17.40 -4.50 -19.51
CA ASN A 35 16.60 -5.47 -20.23
C ASN A 35 15.55 -6.04 -19.27
N THR A 36 14.32 -6.21 -19.77
CA THR A 36 13.24 -6.89 -19.05
C THR A 36 12.69 -8.01 -19.93
N THR A 37 12.53 -9.19 -19.35
CA THR A 37 11.99 -10.35 -20.05
C THR A 37 10.65 -10.80 -19.49
N ASP A 38 10.35 -10.53 -18.22
CA ASP A 38 9.23 -11.15 -17.49
C ASP A 38 8.37 -10.13 -16.71
N GLY A 39 8.30 -8.89 -17.18
CA GLY A 39 7.53 -7.87 -16.48
C GLY A 39 6.04 -7.88 -16.82
N ASP A 40 5.18 -8.19 -15.86
CA ASP A 40 3.71 -8.09 -16.02
C ASP A 40 3.28 -6.72 -16.54
N TYR A 41 3.91 -5.66 -16.07
CA TYR A 41 3.69 -4.28 -16.50
C TYR A 41 3.88 -4.05 -18.00
N PHE A 42 4.56 -4.96 -18.69
CA PHE A 42 4.75 -4.91 -20.13
C PHE A 42 3.87 -5.95 -20.84
N HIS A 43 4.02 -7.23 -20.49
CA HIS A 43 3.34 -8.32 -21.19
C HIS A 43 1.82 -8.26 -21.06
N THR A 44 1.30 -7.98 -19.88
CA THR A 44 -0.14 -7.85 -19.65
C THR A 44 -0.72 -6.70 -20.49
N VAL A 45 -0.05 -5.56 -20.53
CA VAL A 45 -0.51 -4.40 -21.31
C VAL A 45 -0.48 -4.69 -22.80
N MET A 46 0.59 -5.30 -23.30
CA MET A 46 0.74 -5.68 -24.72
C MET A 46 -0.30 -6.70 -25.13
N GLN A 47 -0.58 -7.69 -24.29
CA GLN A 47 -1.59 -8.72 -24.55
C GLN A 47 -3.00 -8.10 -24.58
N THR A 48 -3.34 -7.36 -23.54
CA THR A 48 -4.68 -6.73 -23.40
C THR A 48 -4.94 -5.75 -24.54
N ALA A 49 -3.93 -4.99 -24.99
CA ALA A 49 -4.08 -4.09 -26.12
C ALA A 49 -4.32 -4.80 -27.47
N ARG A 50 -4.00 -6.09 -27.58
CA ARG A 50 -4.31 -6.93 -28.74
C ARG A 50 -5.68 -7.60 -28.63
N ASP A 51 -6.10 -7.92 -27.41
CA ASP A 51 -7.32 -8.69 -27.15
C ASP A 51 -8.55 -7.79 -27.08
N PHE A 52 -8.39 -6.51 -26.78
CA PHE A 52 -9.49 -5.57 -26.59
C PHE A 52 -9.37 -4.37 -27.55
N ASP A 53 -10.43 -4.11 -28.27
CA ASP A 53 -10.55 -2.89 -29.10
C ASP A 53 -11.08 -1.73 -28.26
N LEU A 54 -10.23 -1.21 -27.38
CA LEU A 54 -10.51 -0.11 -26.46
C LEU A 54 -9.48 1.01 -26.65
N PRO A 55 -9.84 2.26 -26.34
CA PRO A 55 -8.88 3.36 -26.38
C PRO A 55 -7.77 3.14 -25.32
N ALA A 56 -6.57 3.63 -25.57
CA ALA A 56 -5.42 3.47 -24.67
C ALA A 56 -5.70 3.93 -23.22
N SER A 57 -6.62 4.90 -23.07
CA SER A 57 -7.07 5.36 -21.74
C SER A 57 -7.93 4.35 -20.96
N ARG A 58 -8.27 3.21 -21.56
CA ARG A 58 -9.01 2.10 -20.94
C ARG A 58 -8.17 0.83 -20.84
N LEU A 59 -6.94 0.90 -21.34
CA LEU A 59 -5.99 -0.22 -21.41
C LEU A 59 -4.78 -0.02 -20.49
N TYR A 60 -4.80 0.99 -19.61
CA TYR A 60 -3.72 1.16 -18.65
C TYR A 60 -3.82 0.14 -17.52
N TYR A 61 -2.67 -0.30 -17.05
CA TYR A 61 -2.52 -1.33 -16.04
C TYR A 61 -1.65 -0.85 -14.87
N TRP A 62 -2.08 -1.11 -13.66
CA TRP A 62 -1.30 -0.93 -12.46
C TRP A 62 -0.66 -2.25 -12.04
N SER A 63 0.65 -2.30 -12.03
CA SER A 63 1.36 -3.47 -11.56
C SER A 63 1.25 -3.63 -10.04
N ASN A 64 1.45 -4.84 -9.56
CA ASN A 64 1.78 -5.06 -8.16
C ASN A 64 3.07 -4.33 -7.79
N GLY A 65 3.24 -4.03 -6.49
CA GLY A 65 4.50 -3.50 -5.98
C GLY A 65 5.64 -4.49 -6.23
N MET A 66 6.68 -4.02 -6.91
CA MET A 66 7.83 -4.83 -7.31
C MET A 66 9.13 -4.04 -7.16
N VAL A 67 10.23 -4.74 -7.07
CA VAL A 67 11.57 -4.14 -7.14
C VAL A 67 12.09 -4.32 -8.55
N LEU A 68 12.33 -3.20 -9.23
CA LEU A 68 12.90 -3.22 -10.58
C LEU A 68 14.38 -3.60 -10.56
N PRO A 69 14.88 -4.25 -11.64
CA PRO A 69 16.31 -4.48 -11.76
C PRO A 69 17.10 -3.18 -11.60
N TYR A 70 18.16 -3.22 -10.79
CA TYR A 70 19.02 -2.07 -10.46
C TYR A 70 18.35 -0.96 -9.63
N ASN A 71 17.15 -1.18 -9.14
CA ASN A 71 16.51 -0.34 -8.14
C ASN A 71 16.44 -1.14 -6.83
N SER A 72 16.70 -0.50 -5.70
CA SER A 72 16.54 -1.11 -4.37
C SER A 72 15.21 -0.76 -3.73
N GLU A 73 14.38 0.00 -4.44
CA GLU A 73 13.10 0.50 -3.95
C GLU A 73 11.95 -0.25 -4.59
N LYS A 74 10.92 -0.54 -3.80
CA LYS A 74 9.66 -1.10 -4.31
C LYS A 74 8.86 0.01 -5.01
N VAL A 75 8.34 -0.30 -6.18
CA VAL A 75 7.55 0.61 -7.02
C VAL A 75 6.30 -0.07 -7.55
N MET A 76 5.25 0.71 -7.79
CA MET A 76 4.13 0.33 -8.64
C MET A 76 4.25 1.08 -9.96
N LEU A 77 3.94 0.41 -11.05
CA LEU A 77 3.97 0.97 -12.39
C LEU A 77 2.56 1.12 -12.93
N CYS A 78 2.21 2.33 -13.36
CA CYS A 78 1.06 2.56 -14.22
C CYS A 78 1.53 2.54 -15.67
N SER A 79 1.11 1.54 -16.43
CA SER A 79 1.57 1.26 -17.78
C SER A 79 0.42 1.31 -18.77
N ALA A 80 0.60 1.99 -19.89
CA ALA A 80 -0.39 2.09 -20.96
C ALA A 80 0.24 1.74 -22.31
N PRO A 81 -0.52 1.15 -23.25
CA PRO A 81 0.02 0.78 -24.55
C PRO A 81 0.24 2.01 -25.43
N ILE A 82 1.27 1.95 -26.25
CA ILE A 82 1.52 2.88 -27.35
C ILE A 82 0.98 2.22 -28.61
N ILE A 83 -0.11 2.78 -29.14
CA ILE A 83 -0.80 2.23 -30.32
C ILE A 83 -0.59 3.20 -31.48
N ALA A 84 -0.11 2.69 -32.60
CA ALA A 84 0.03 3.46 -33.83
C ALA A 84 -1.34 3.70 -34.50
N SER A 85 -1.38 4.60 -35.47
CA SER A 85 -2.62 4.96 -36.17
C SER A 85 -3.25 3.82 -36.97
N ASP A 86 -2.49 2.79 -37.28
CA ASP A 86 -2.93 1.56 -37.97
C ASP A 86 -3.40 0.47 -36.99
N GLY A 87 -3.42 0.75 -35.66
CA GLY A 87 -3.79 -0.20 -34.62
C GLY A 87 -2.63 -1.10 -34.13
N THR A 88 -1.44 -0.95 -34.69
CA THR A 88 -0.28 -1.74 -34.25
C THR A 88 0.16 -1.31 -32.85
N VAL A 89 0.30 -2.27 -31.92
CA VAL A 89 0.82 -2.02 -30.57
C VAL A 89 2.34 -1.95 -30.64
N MET A 90 2.88 -0.76 -30.49
CA MET A 90 4.30 -0.44 -30.66
C MET A 90 5.12 -0.68 -29.38
N GLY A 91 4.50 -0.61 -28.22
CA GLY A 91 5.18 -0.71 -26.94
C GLY A 91 4.31 -0.22 -25.78
N VAL A 92 4.94 0.05 -24.68
CA VAL A 92 4.27 0.49 -23.44
C VAL A 92 4.97 1.75 -22.92
N CYS A 93 4.20 2.71 -22.44
CA CYS A 93 4.68 3.85 -21.69
C CYS A 93 4.01 3.92 -20.33
N GLY A 94 4.64 4.59 -19.38
CA GLY A 94 4.04 4.70 -18.04
C GLY A 94 4.86 5.58 -17.11
N PHE A 95 4.44 5.56 -15.86
CA PHE A 95 5.13 6.20 -14.75
C PHE A 95 5.15 5.26 -13.54
N GLU A 96 6.05 5.53 -12.62
CA GLU A 96 6.18 4.77 -11.38
C GLU A 96 5.74 5.59 -10.18
N VAL A 97 5.19 4.89 -9.20
CA VAL A 97 4.96 5.39 -7.84
C VAL A 97 5.85 4.59 -6.91
N SER A 98 6.84 5.25 -6.33
CA SER A 98 7.75 4.59 -5.42
C SER A 98 7.16 4.44 -4.02
N GLU A 99 7.58 3.38 -3.33
CA GLU A 99 7.18 3.18 -1.94
C GLU A 99 7.64 4.35 -1.05
N MET A 100 8.79 4.98 -1.37
CA MET A 100 9.25 6.16 -0.65
C MET A 100 8.31 7.35 -0.85
N LEU A 101 7.84 7.59 -2.07
CA LEU A 101 6.86 8.64 -2.33
C LEU A 101 5.55 8.38 -1.58
N PHE A 102 5.10 7.12 -1.58
CA PHE A 102 3.92 6.71 -0.82
C PHE A 102 4.11 6.90 0.69
N LYS A 103 5.29 6.56 1.23
CA LYS A 103 5.65 6.80 2.64
C LYS A 103 5.63 8.28 2.98
N LEU A 104 6.29 9.13 2.19
CA LEU A 104 6.35 10.56 2.43
C LEU A 104 4.99 11.25 2.39
N SER A 105 4.09 10.78 1.52
CA SER A 105 2.75 11.33 1.36
C SER A 105 1.76 10.86 2.45
N ASN A 106 2.06 9.74 3.10
CA ASN A 106 1.15 9.08 4.05
C ASN A 106 1.81 8.81 5.40
N MET A 107 2.77 9.62 5.82
CA MET A 107 3.32 9.50 7.18
C MET A 107 2.27 9.93 8.19
N PRO A 108 1.94 9.09 9.19
CA PRO A 108 1.05 9.49 10.26
C PRO A 108 1.69 10.61 11.10
N ASP A 109 0.88 11.58 11.51
CA ASP A 109 1.30 12.68 12.37
C ASP A 109 1.55 12.16 13.80
N ASN A 110 2.75 12.33 14.29
CA ASN A 110 3.55 11.34 15.01
C ASN A 110 3.37 11.15 16.51
N SER A 111 2.47 11.73 17.22
CA SER A 111 2.57 11.62 18.69
C SER A 111 1.63 10.60 19.34
N VAL A 112 0.56 10.22 18.64
CA VAL A 112 -0.47 9.33 19.19
C VAL A 112 -0.50 7.96 18.50
N TYR A 113 0.07 7.87 17.31
CA TYR A 113 -0.13 6.76 16.39
C TYR A 113 1.17 6.13 15.88
N ASP A 114 2.18 6.01 16.71
CA ASP A 114 3.52 5.50 16.35
C ASP A 114 3.51 4.11 15.68
N TYR A 115 2.44 3.37 15.84
CA TYR A 115 2.28 2.01 15.30
C TYR A 115 1.26 1.91 14.16
N LEU A 116 0.72 3.04 13.69
CA LEU A 116 -0.13 3.02 12.52
C LEU A 116 0.71 2.88 11.27
N PHE A 117 0.22 2.06 10.36
CA PHE A 117 0.77 1.95 9.02
C PHE A 117 -0.35 1.84 7.99
N TYR A 118 -0.02 2.28 6.78
CA TYR A 118 -0.90 2.28 5.64
C TYR A 118 -0.46 1.19 4.67
N VAL A 119 -1.43 0.54 4.07
CA VAL A 119 -1.22 -0.51 3.07
C VAL A 119 -2.09 -0.19 1.86
N LEU A 120 -1.48 -0.02 0.70
CA LEU A 120 -2.17 -0.01 -0.58
C LEU A 120 -1.88 -1.34 -1.27
N SER A 121 -2.88 -2.17 -1.42
CA SER A 121 -2.73 -3.58 -1.80
C SER A 121 -3.79 -4.02 -2.80
N PRO A 122 -3.44 -4.90 -3.73
CA PRO A 122 -4.45 -5.69 -4.43
C PRO A 122 -5.30 -6.48 -3.45
N LEU A 123 -6.60 -6.56 -3.72
CA LEU A 123 -7.58 -7.28 -2.92
C LEU A 123 -8.08 -8.49 -3.72
N ARG A 124 -7.84 -9.69 -3.21
CA ARG A 124 -8.34 -10.94 -3.78
C ARG A 124 -9.33 -11.57 -2.81
N GLU A 125 -10.59 -11.63 -3.21
CA GLU A 125 -11.67 -12.03 -2.30
C GLU A 125 -11.66 -11.18 -1.02
N ASN A 126 -11.19 -11.75 0.10
CA ASN A 126 -11.05 -11.06 1.38
C ASN A 126 -9.56 -10.97 1.83
N ASP A 127 -8.63 -11.19 0.91
CA ASP A 127 -7.20 -11.18 1.23
C ASP A 127 -6.51 -9.94 0.66
N LEU A 128 -5.86 -9.18 1.51
CA LEU A 128 -4.91 -8.13 1.11
C LEU A 128 -3.58 -8.79 0.73
N MET A 129 -3.16 -8.62 -0.51
CA MET A 129 -1.92 -9.21 -1.05
C MET A 129 -0.71 -8.34 -0.69
N VAL A 130 -0.18 -8.50 0.52
CA VAL A 130 0.87 -7.61 1.06
C VAL A 130 2.18 -7.71 0.30
N SER A 131 2.48 -8.86 -0.30
CA SER A 131 3.67 -9.03 -1.16
C SER A 131 3.70 -8.04 -2.34
N GLY A 132 2.52 -7.69 -2.87
CA GLY A 132 2.37 -6.71 -3.95
C GLY A 132 1.94 -5.31 -3.48
N ALA A 133 1.98 -5.03 -2.18
CA ALA A 133 1.50 -3.77 -1.61
C ALA A 133 2.59 -2.71 -1.53
N LEU A 134 2.16 -1.43 -1.50
CA LEU A 134 2.96 -0.33 -0.99
C LEU A 134 2.63 -0.11 0.49
N LEU A 135 3.65 0.04 1.30
CA LEU A 135 3.55 0.21 2.74
C LEU A 135 4.05 1.59 3.15
N ALA A 136 3.33 2.27 4.05
CA ALA A 136 3.77 3.52 4.67
C ALA A 136 3.55 3.46 6.18
N GLY A 137 4.44 4.07 6.94
CA GLY A 137 4.41 4.09 8.40
C GLY A 137 5.80 4.02 8.99
N SER A 138 5.91 3.99 10.32
CA SER A 138 7.20 3.81 10.96
C SER A 138 7.72 2.38 10.77
N ASN A 139 9.03 2.20 10.67
CA ASN A 139 9.64 0.88 10.54
C ASN A 139 9.34 -0.06 11.73
N ALA A 140 8.92 0.48 12.86
CA ALA A 140 8.50 -0.29 14.02
C ALA A 140 7.02 -0.73 13.95
N ALA A 141 6.25 -0.15 13.01
CA ALA A 141 4.81 -0.40 12.92
C ALA A 141 4.47 -1.69 12.19
N TYR A 142 5.32 -2.14 11.29
CA TYR A 142 5.10 -3.39 10.55
C TYR A 142 6.29 -4.33 10.69
N PRO A 143 6.05 -5.57 11.10
CA PRO A 143 7.10 -6.58 11.12
C PRO A 143 7.59 -6.90 9.71
N SER A 144 8.85 -7.28 9.60
CA SER A 144 9.44 -7.74 8.32
C SER A 144 8.71 -8.95 7.72
N SER A 145 7.97 -9.71 8.54
CA SER A 145 7.14 -10.84 8.12
C SER A 145 5.94 -10.43 7.25
N LEU A 146 5.52 -9.16 7.29
CA LEU A 146 4.44 -8.66 6.42
C LEU A 146 4.84 -8.53 4.94
N THR A 147 6.12 -8.56 4.62
CA THR A 147 6.58 -8.35 3.24
C THR A 147 6.27 -9.51 2.29
N ASP A 148 6.01 -10.71 2.83
CA ASP A 148 5.88 -11.94 2.04
C ASP A 148 4.58 -12.67 2.36
N GLY A 149 3.42 -12.12 1.99
CA GLY A 149 2.19 -12.84 2.26
C GLY A 149 0.89 -12.13 1.94
N SER A 150 -0.17 -12.63 2.53
CA SER A 150 -1.49 -12.03 2.50
C SER A 150 -2.03 -11.85 3.92
N LEU A 151 -2.92 -10.88 4.08
CA LEU A 151 -3.68 -10.65 5.30
C LEU A 151 -5.15 -10.91 5.00
N THR A 152 -5.73 -11.91 5.64
CA THR A 152 -7.18 -12.17 5.53
C THR A 152 -7.96 -11.17 6.38
N ILE A 153 -8.97 -10.55 5.78
CA ILE A 153 -9.84 -9.57 6.41
C ILE A 153 -10.99 -10.30 7.12
N TYR A 154 -11.14 -10.05 8.40
CA TYR A 154 -12.28 -10.52 9.19
C TYR A 154 -13.05 -9.31 9.72
N PRO A 155 -14.38 -9.26 9.54
CA PRO A 155 -15.19 -8.23 10.19
C PRO A 155 -15.12 -8.41 11.71
N ASP A 156 -14.99 -7.29 12.43
CA ASP A 156 -15.01 -7.27 13.89
C ASP A 156 -16.27 -6.50 14.37
N ASP A 157 -16.88 -6.95 15.46
CA ASP A 157 -18.04 -6.32 16.09
C ASP A 157 -17.77 -4.88 16.58
N ARG A 158 -16.51 -4.49 16.65
CA ARG A 158 -16.02 -3.17 17.10
C ARG A 158 -16.01 -2.09 16.02
N ALA A 159 -16.63 -2.29 14.88
CA ALA A 159 -16.56 -1.43 13.69
C ALA A 159 -15.16 -1.33 13.05
N PHE A 160 -14.22 -2.18 13.45
CA PHE A 160 -12.92 -2.36 12.82
C PHE A 160 -12.89 -3.70 12.10
N SER A 161 -11.98 -3.80 11.15
CA SER A 161 -11.64 -5.10 10.56
C SER A 161 -10.41 -5.66 11.25
N CYS A 162 -10.42 -6.96 11.48
CA CYS A 162 -9.26 -7.70 11.96
C CYS A 162 -8.56 -8.32 10.77
N TYR A 163 -7.26 -8.17 10.70
CA TYR A 163 -6.42 -8.71 9.63
C TYR A 163 -5.48 -9.75 10.23
N ARG A 164 -5.49 -10.94 9.68
CA ARG A 164 -4.67 -12.06 10.19
C ARG A 164 -3.75 -12.58 9.12
N GLN A 165 -2.49 -12.68 9.45
CA GLN A 165 -1.53 -13.49 8.74
C GLN A 165 -1.61 -14.94 9.26
N SER A 166 -1.33 -15.92 8.40
CA SER A 166 -1.58 -17.34 8.64
C SER A 166 -0.96 -17.95 9.90
N SER A 167 -0.15 -17.25 10.68
CA SER A 167 0.53 -17.87 11.79
C SER A 167 0.37 -17.23 13.16
N PHE A 168 0.36 -15.92 13.38
CA PHE A 168 0.27 -15.41 14.77
C PHE A 168 -0.01 -13.90 14.89
N ASP A 169 0.18 -13.12 13.85
CA ASP A 169 0.05 -11.66 13.94
C ASP A 169 -1.36 -11.22 13.53
N SER A 170 -2.05 -10.54 14.43
CA SER A 170 -3.33 -9.89 14.16
C SER A 170 -3.18 -8.38 14.20
N TYR A 171 -3.88 -7.73 13.30
CA TYR A 171 -3.92 -6.28 13.17
C TYR A 171 -5.37 -5.81 13.23
N SER A 172 -5.61 -4.69 13.85
CA SER A 172 -6.91 -4.02 13.86
C SER A 172 -6.82 -2.73 13.06
N GLY A 173 -7.82 -2.46 12.24
CA GLY A 173 -7.81 -1.26 11.42
C GLY A 173 -9.05 -1.08 10.58
N LEU A 174 -8.97 -0.16 9.65
CA LEU A 174 -10.00 0.17 8.69
C LEU A 174 -9.45 0.01 7.29
N HIS A 175 -10.28 -0.42 6.36
CA HIS A 175 -9.95 -0.45 4.95
C HIS A 175 -11.07 0.16 4.11
N GLN A 176 -10.68 0.63 2.95
CA GLN A 176 -11.60 1.09 1.92
C GLN A 176 -11.13 0.56 0.56
N GLU A 177 -12.06 0.05 -0.21
CA GLU A 177 -11.76 -0.30 -1.59
C GLU A 177 -11.48 0.96 -2.40
N VAL A 178 -10.45 0.88 -3.22
CA VAL A 178 -10.00 1.97 -4.09
C VAL A 178 -10.23 1.56 -5.53
N THR A 179 -10.96 2.36 -6.25
CA THR A 179 -11.21 2.17 -7.68
C THR A 179 -10.05 2.76 -8.47
N LEU A 180 -9.14 1.91 -8.96
CA LEU A 180 -8.04 2.33 -9.81
C LEU A 180 -8.42 2.38 -11.30
N TYR A 181 -9.51 1.73 -11.67
CA TYR A 181 -9.94 1.58 -13.05
C TYR A 181 -11.36 2.08 -13.26
N PRO A 182 -11.68 2.76 -14.37
CA PRO A 182 -13.05 3.06 -14.72
C PRO A 182 -13.83 1.79 -15.10
N GLU A 183 -15.15 1.85 -15.02
CA GLU A 183 -16.05 0.71 -15.28
C GLU A 183 -15.92 0.11 -16.69
N ASP A 184 -15.51 0.91 -17.66
CA ASP A 184 -15.26 0.49 -19.04
C ASP A 184 -13.81 0.13 -19.34
N SER A 185 -12.97 -0.03 -18.32
CA SER A 185 -11.60 -0.50 -18.46
C SER A 185 -11.52 -2.01 -18.69
N ALA A 186 -10.48 -2.44 -19.38
CA ALA A 186 -10.14 -3.86 -19.51
C ALA A 186 -9.81 -4.54 -18.17
N TYR A 187 -9.42 -3.77 -17.17
CA TYR A 187 -9.03 -4.25 -15.83
C TYR A 187 -10.03 -3.88 -14.74
N ARG A 188 -11.28 -3.61 -15.09
CA ARG A 188 -12.34 -3.19 -14.16
C ARG A 188 -12.59 -4.17 -13.00
N ASP A 189 -12.28 -5.45 -13.21
CA ASP A 189 -12.50 -6.51 -12.21
C ASP A 189 -11.35 -6.63 -11.20
N GLU A 190 -10.26 -5.89 -11.40
CA GLU A 190 -9.17 -5.82 -10.44
C GLU A 190 -9.54 -4.91 -9.27
N ARG A 191 -9.53 -5.48 -8.08
CA ARG A 191 -9.88 -4.78 -6.85
C ARG A 191 -8.64 -4.40 -6.08
N TRP A 192 -8.65 -3.19 -5.54
CA TRP A 192 -7.59 -2.67 -4.69
C TRP A 192 -8.18 -2.16 -3.39
N SER A 193 -7.40 -2.16 -2.34
CA SER A 193 -7.80 -1.64 -1.04
C SER A 193 -6.69 -0.82 -0.42
N CYS A 194 -7.09 0.31 0.15
CA CYS A 194 -6.25 1.09 1.05
C CYS A 194 -6.68 0.78 2.48
N ALA A 195 -5.77 0.30 3.30
CA ALA A 195 -6.01 -0.03 4.69
C ALA A 195 -5.10 0.78 5.61
N VAL A 196 -5.62 1.14 6.77
CA VAL A 196 -4.89 1.73 7.88
C VAL A 196 -5.01 0.80 9.05
N MET A 197 -3.91 0.31 9.57
CA MET A 197 -3.94 -0.70 10.62
C MET A 197 -2.83 -0.54 11.64
N MET A 198 -2.99 -1.19 12.77
CA MET A 198 -1.98 -1.29 13.82
C MET A 198 -1.98 -2.71 14.40
N PRO A 199 -0.87 -3.17 14.98
CA PRO A 199 -0.82 -4.44 15.70
C PRO A 199 -1.85 -4.48 16.83
N GLU A 200 -2.63 -5.55 16.91
CA GLU A 200 -3.68 -5.70 17.94
C GLU A 200 -3.10 -5.70 19.35
N SER A 201 -1.91 -6.26 19.54
CA SER A 201 -1.19 -6.25 20.82
C SER A 201 -0.97 -4.82 21.35
N VAL A 202 -0.58 -3.90 20.47
CA VAL A 202 -0.36 -2.48 20.84
C VAL A 202 -1.68 -1.79 21.17
N LEU A 203 -2.74 -2.09 20.43
CA LEU A 203 -4.06 -1.55 20.68
C LEU A 203 -4.56 -2.00 22.07
N LEU A 204 -4.45 -3.30 22.37
CA LEU A 204 -4.87 -3.86 23.65
C LEU A 204 -4.05 -3.31 24.81
N GLU A 205 -2.74 -3.13 24.65
CA GLU A 205 -1.89 -2.51 25.66
C GLU A 205 -2.33 -1.07 25.99
N LYS A 206 -2.58 -0.24 24.97
CA LYS A 206 -3.06 1.12 25.14
C LYS A 206 -4.44 1.19 25.81
N ILE A 207 -5.34 0.28 25.43
CA ILE A 207 -6.67 0.18 26.06
C ILE A 207 -6.55 -0.23 27.52
N SER A 208 -5.76 -1.27 27.83
CA SER A 208 -5.59 -1.74 29.19
C SER A 208 -4.94 -0.71 30.11
N ALA A 209 -3.95 0.03 29.62
CA ALA A 209 -3.32 1.11 30.37
C ALA A 209 -4.32 2.23 30.72
N ARG A 210 -5.17 2.64 29.77
CA ARG A 210 -6.22 3.65 30.02
C ARG A 210 -7.29 3.14 31.00
N THR A 211 -7.72 1.89 30.82
CA THR A 211 -8.72 1.26 31.69
C THR A 211 -8.19 1.14 33.12
N SER A 212 -6.93 0.75 33.32
CA SER A 212 -6.30 0.68 34.63
C SER A 212 -6.23 2.05 35.32
N THR A 213 -5.90 3.10 34.55
CA THR A 213 -5.88 4.48 35.09
C THR A 213 -7.26 4.95 35.52
N LEU A 214 -8.29 4.66 34.72
CA LEU A 214 -9.69 5.01 35.08
C LEU A 214 -10.17 4.23 36.31
N LEU A 215 -9.87 2.93 36.40
CA LEU A 215 -10.23 2.11 37.57
C LEU A 215 -9.53 2.60 38.83
N LEU A 216 -8.26 2.99 38.74
CA LEU A 216 -7.53 3.55 39.87
C LEU A 216 -8.13 4.90 40.32
N GLY A 217 -8.48 5.76 39.37
CA GLY A 217 -9.16 7.01 39.67
C GLY A 217 -10.52 6.81 40.37
N LEU A 218 -11.31 5.85 39.86
CA LEU A 218 -12.59 5.49 40.46
C LEU A 218 -12.41 4.92 41.88
N ALA A 219 -11.45 4.04 42.11
CA ALA A 219 -11.15 3.48 43.42
C ALA A 219 -10.72 4.55 44.43
N LEU A 220 -9.93 5.54 43.99
CA LEU A 220 -9.55 6.69 44.83
C LEU A 220 -10.77 7.55 45.19
N LEU A 221 -11.65 7.84 44.25
CA LEU A 221 -12.89 8.58 44.53
C LEU A 221 -13.80 7.85 45.52
N MET A 222 -14.02 6.57 45.32
CA MET A 222 -14.80 5.74 46.27
C MET A 222 -14.15 5.67 47.64
N GLY A 223 -12.81 5.59 47.72
CA GLY A 223 -12.09 5.64 49.00
C GLY A 223 -12.29 6.99 49.71
N LEU A 224 -12.25 8.09 48.98
CA LEU A 224 -12.47 9.43 49.51
C LEU A 224 -13.89 9.62 50.03
N ASP A 225 -14.89 9.10 49.29
CA ASP A 225 -16.30 9.12 49.72
C ASP A 225 -16.52 8.34 51.00
N ILE A 226 -15.89 7.17 51.16
CA ILE A 226 -15.97 6.35 52.39
C ILE A 226 -15.37 7.14 53.55
N VAL A 227 -14.20 7.73 53.36
CA VAL A 227 -13.53 8.52 54.44
C VAL A 227 -14.35 9.72 54.83
N LEU A 228 -14.87 10.47 53.86
CA LEU A 228 -15.75 11.63 54.13
C LEU A 228 -17.03 11.20 54.88
N SER A 229 -17.68 10.13 54.43
CA SER A 229 -18.89 9.61 55.07
C SER A 229 -18.63 9.17 56.50
N ALA A 230 -17.52 8.49 56.76
CA ALA A 230 -17.10 8.09 58.10
C ALA A 230 -16.78 9.28 58.99
N PHE A 231 -16.15 10.33 58.42
CA PHE A 231 -15.84 11.57 59.16
C PHE A 231 -17.10 12.33 59.55
N ILE A 232 -18.05 12.46 58.63
CA ILE A 232 -19.34 13.11 58.85
C ILE A 232 -20.13 12.29 59.92
N SER A 233 -20.22 10.97 59.77
CA SER A 233 -20.92 10.10 60.70
C SER A 233 -20.37 10.12 62.15
N ARG A 234 -19.09 10.40 62.31
CA ARG A 234 -18.48 10.54 63.63
C ARG A 234 -18.71 11.90 64.28
N ARG A 235 -19.10 12.89 63.48
CA ARG A 235 -19.28 14.27 63.97
C ARG A 235 -20.71 14.60 64.33
N TYR A 236 -21.64 13.77 63.89
CA TYR A 236 -23.06 13.80 64.25
C TYR A 236 -23.43 12.52 65.03
#